data_e8450abd21199cca0066a33e7a6266c2
#
_entry.id   e8450abd21199cca0066a33e7a6266c2
#
_cell.length_a   1.000
_cell.length_b   1.000
_cell.length_c   1.000
_cell.angle_alpha   90.00
_cell.angle_beta   90.00
_cell.angle_gamma   90.00
#
_symmetry.space_group_name_H-M   'P 1'
#
loop_
_entity.id
_entity.type
_entity.pdbx_description
1 polymer ?
#
loop_
_entity_poly.entity_id
_entity_poly.type
_entity_poly.pdbx_seq_one_letter_code
_entity_poly.pdbx_strand_id
1 'polypeptide(L)'
;MLGKRPEYFQFTEYNFSGLKGQTKISRKGLHFYSSRVTLVFSTSNGEFLKFLLGVLFDQKELVIGNLQLIPESAEPEETVTVGESMRYLCISPLVLVPASFNDESGKRFIQPETDEFSDLLYDNTITRMENSGRFSAEQLASFYKFQLVPDRDYLQRLQASHKKFARIYPLYDSDIKYEVRGYTLPFTLFAPQPVQQFVYENGLGHFTHKGFGMLDVAQASGIKKLESEELNYA
;
A
#
# COMPACT_ATOMS: atom_id res chain seq x y z
N MET A 1 -21.41 -8.35 15.49
CA MET A 1 -21.25 -6.88 15.57
C MET A 1 -21.03 -6.20 14.20
N LEU A 2 -20.39 -6.82 13.24
CA LEU A 2 -20.26 -6.29 11.87
C LEU A 2 -21.61 -5.93 11.21
N GLY A 3 -22.73 -6.60 11.55
CA GLY A 3 -24.05 -6.31 11.00
C GLY A 3 -24.69 -4.96 11.35
N LYS A 4 -24.05 -4.11 12.14
CA LYS A 4 -24.60 -2.78 12.51
C LYS A 4 -24.20 -1.64 11.56
N ARG A 5 -23.26 -1.88 10.64
CA ARG A 5 -22.77 -0.89 9.67
C ARG A 5 -22.53 -1.56 8.31
N PRO A 6 -23.60 -1.93 7.60
CA PRO A 6 -23.49 -2.64 6.31
C PRO A 6 -22.73 -1.84 5.24
N GLU A 7 -22.73 -0.52 5.32
CA GLU A 7 -21.99 0.38 4.43
C GLU A 7 -20.48 0.15 4.44
N TYR A 8 -19.91 -0.38 5.53
CA TYR A 8 -18.47 -0.62 5.64
C TYR A 8 -18.02 -1.97 5.06
N PHE A 9 -18.92 -2.87 4.71
CA PHE A 9 -18.55 -4.15 4.07
C PHE A 9 -17.97 -3.98 2.66
N GLN A 10 -18.36 -2.93 1.96
CA GLN A 10 -17.88 -2.61 0.62
C GLN A 10 -16.92 -1.43 0.59
N PHE A 11 -16.56 -0.90 1.76
CA PHE A 11 -15.66 0.22 1.85
C PHE A 11 -14.23 -0.21 1.52
N THR A 12 -13.58 0.48 0.59
CA THR A 12 -12.25 0.11 0.05
C THR A 12 -11.22 1.25 0.14
N GLU A 13 -11.61 2.42 0.69
CA GLU A 13 -10.72 3.57 0.81
C GLU A 13 -9.87 3.49 2.09
N TYR A 14 -9.04 2.47 2.15
CA TYR A 14 -8.04 2.28 3.19
C TYR A 14 -6.86 1.47 2.66
N ASN A 15 -5.79 1.50 3.41
CA ASN A 15 -4.65 0.63 3.16
C ASN A 15 -4.02 0.20 4.49
N PHE A 16 -3.17 -0.82 4.44
CA PHE A 16 -2.45 -1.31 5.61
C PHE A 16 -1.13 -1.98 5.24
N SER A 17 -0.21 -2.02 6.19
CA SER A 17 1.07 -2.70 6.04
C SER A 17 0.94 -4.21 6.28
N GLY A 18 1.97 -4.95 5.92
CA GLY A 18 2.18 -6.27 6.53
C GLY A 18 2.44 -6.15 8.03
N LEU A 19 2.26 -7.27 8.76
CA LEU A 19 2.64 -7.32 10.18
C LEU A 19 4.16 -7.12 10.31
N LYS A 20 4.56 -6.15 11.11
CA LYS A 20 5.96 -5.82 11.40
C LYS A 20 6.38 -6.46 12.73
N GLY A 21 7.54 -7.12 12.75
CA GLY A 21 8.12 -7.74 13.94
C GLY A 21 9.38 -8.49 13.55
N GLN A 22 10.10 -9.04 14.52
CA GLN A 22 11.26 -9.88 14.21
C GLN A 22 10.79 -11.21 13.61
N THR A 23 11.24 -11.50 12.39
CA THR A 23 10.77 -12.65 11.62
C THR A 23 11.92 -13.48 11.08
N LYS A 24 11.65 -14.76 10.84
CA LYS A 24 12.53 -15.65 10.09
C LYS A 24 11.71 -16.45 9.08
N ILE A 25 12.17 -16.47 7.85
CA ILE A 25 11.58 -17.27 6.79
C ILE A 25 12.18 -18.67 6.86
N SER A 26 11.35 -19.68 6.82
CA SER A 26 11.75 -21.08 6.75
C SER A 26 10.96 -21.81 5.66
N ARG A 27 11.28 -23.08 5.39
CA ARG A 27 10.48 -23.93 4.49
C ARG A 27 9.04 -24.15 4.97
N LYS A 28 8.77 -23.93 6.28
CA LYS A 28 7.44 -24.06 6.89
C LYS A 28 6.64 -22.77 6.88
N GLY A 29 7.24 -21.65 6.42
CA GLY A 29 6.60 -20.34 6.35
C GLY A 29 7.34 -19.27 7.13
N LEU A 30 6.64 -18.15 7.36
CA LEU A 30 7.11 -17.00 8.13
C LEU A 30 6.87 -17.25 9.63
N HIS A 31 7.91 -17.11 10.43
CA HIS A 31 7.86 -17.25 11.89
C HIS A 31 8.13 -15.90 12.54
N PHE A 32 7.28 -15.47 13.45
CA PHE A 32 7.50 -14.30 14.29
C PHE A 32 8.15 -14.72 15.61
N TYR A 33 9.22 -14.03 15.97
CA TYR A 33 9.92 -14.19 17.25
C TYR A 33 9.62 -13.05 18.23
N SER A 34 9.02 -11.97 17.74
CA SER A 34 8.54 -10.87 18.59
C SER A 34 7.30 -11.30 19.36
N SER A 35 7.23 -10.95 20.63
CA SER A 35 5.99 -11.04 21.42
C SER A 35 4.96 -9.99 21.00
N ARG A 36 5.40 -8.92 20.33
CA ARG A 36 4.56 -7.86 19.77
C ARG A 36 4.80 -7.74 18.28
N VAL A 37 3.71 -7.51 17.54
CA VAL A 37 3.73 -7.19 16.11
C VAL A 37 2.93 -5.92 15.89
N THR A 38 3.33 -5.12 14.93
CA THR A 38 2.69 -3.85 14.59
C THR A 38 2.08 -3.96 13.20
N LEU A 39 0.87 -3.46 13.06
CA LEU A 39 0.19 -3.20 11.79
C LEU A 39 0.01 -1.68 11.66
N VAL A 40 0.43 -1.09 10.55
CA VAL A 40 0.09 0.29 10.22
C VAL A 40 -1.18 0.25 9.37
N PHE A 41 -2.13 1.11 9.69
CA PHE A 41 -3.40 1.24 8.98
C PHE A 41 -3.68 2.71 8.68
N SER A 42 -4.14 3.01 7.49
CA SER A 42 -4.43 4.38 7.07
C SER A 42 -5.72 4.44 6.25
N THR A 43 -6.50 5.48 6.48
CA THR A 43 -7.72 5.83 5.74
C THR A 43 -8.05 7.30 5.95
N SER A 44 -8.64 7.92 4.96
CA SER A 44 -9.20 9.27 5.07
C SER A 44 -10.55 9.33 5.79
N ASN A 45 -11.18 8.18 6.06
CA ASN A 45 -12.48 8.09 6.70
C ASN A 45 -12.34 7.80 8.21
N GLY A 46 -12.37 8.88 9.01
CA GLY A 46 -12.23 8.78 10.47
C GLY A 46 -13.35 7.99 11.17
N GLU A 47 -14.57 7.99 10.62
CA GLU A 47 -15.68 7.20 11.18
C GLU A 47 -15.49 5.70 10.93
N PHE A 48 -14.99 5.34 9.74
CA PHE A 48 -14.60 3.97 9.46
C PHE A 48 -13.45 3.52 10.37
N LEU A 49 -12.45 4.37 10.58
CA LEU A 49 -11.35 4.06 11.49
C LEU A 49 -11.84 3.81 12.93
N LYS A 50 -12.70 4.66 13.45
CA LYS A 50 -13.30 4.47 14.79
C LYS A 50 -14.09 3.16 14.87
N PHE A 51 -14.89 2.86 13.85
CA PHE A 51 -15.64 1.61 13.77
C PHE A 51 -14.70 0.40 13.75
N LEU A 52 -13.66 0.43 12.91
CA LEU A 52 -12.67 -0.66 12.80
C LEU A 52 -11.96 -0.91 14.13
N LEU A 53 -11.48 0.15 14.79
CA LEU A 53 -10.82 0.05 16.10
C LEU A 53 -11.79 -0.50 17.16
N GLY A 54 -13.04 -0.06 17.18
CA GLY A 54 -14.05 -0.60 18.07
C GLY A 54 -14.26 -2.11 17.86
N VAL A 55 -14.39 -2.56 16.61
CA VAL A 55 -14.53 -3.99 16.30
C VAL A 55 -13.27 -4.77 16.67
N LEU A 56 -12.08 -4.21 16.41
CA LEU A 56 -10.81 -4.84 16.69
C LEU A 56 -10.60 -5.08 18.19
N PHE A 57 -10.82 -4.04 19.01
CA PHE A 57 -10.61 -4.12 20.46
C PHE A 57 -11.73 -4.84 21.21
N ASP A 58 -12.90 -5.03 20.60
CA ASP A 58 -13.96 -5.91 21.13
C ASP A 58 -13.60 -7.41 21.00
N GLN A 59 -12.61 -7.76 20.15
CA GLN A 59 -12.16 -9.14 20.00
C GLN A 59 -11.19 -9.50 21.10
N LYS A 60 -11.40 -10.65 21.75
CA LYS A 60 -10.45 -11.20 22.72
C LYS A 60 -9.20 -11.74 22.03
N GLU A 61 -9.35 -12.22 20.81
CA GLU A 61 -8.32 -12.86 20.03
C GLU A 61 -8.63 -12.71 18.54
N LEU A 62 -7.59 -12.49 17.73
CA LEU A 62 -7.62 -12.49 16.28
C LEU A 62 -6.76 -13.63 15.76
N VAL A 63 -7.29 -14.37 14.81
CA VAL A 63 -6.57 -15.46 14.16
C VAL A 63 -6.29 -15.09 12.70
N ILE A 64 -5.00 -15.00 12.35
CA ILE A 64 -4.54 -14.75 10.98
C ILE A 64 -3.66 -15.93 10.56
N GLY A 65 -4.23 -16.84 9.77
CA GLY A 65 -3.58 -18.12 9.47
C GLY A 65 -3.36 -18.90 10.76
N ASN A 66 -2.09 -19.13 11.12
CA ASN A 66 -1.71 -19.82 12.37
C ASN A 66 -1.28 -18.85 13.48
N LEU A 67 -1.37 -17.55 13.26
CA LEU A 67 -1.06 -16.55 14.27
C LEU A 67 -2.30 -16.26 15.11
N GLN A 68 -2.11 -16.33 16.43
CA GLN A 68 -3.08 -15.89 17.43
C GLN A 68 -2.57 -14.56 18.00
N LEU A 69 -3.36 -13.51 17.86
CA LEU A 69 -2.99 -12.13 18.20
C LEU A 69 -4.04 -11.55 19.14
N ILE A 70 -3.59 -10.77 20.10
CA ILE A 70 -4.47 -10.01 21.01
C ILE A 70 -4.22 -8.52 20.71
N PRO A 71 -5.25 -7.74 20.38
CA PRO A 71 -5.11 -6.29 20.24
C PRO A 71 -4.66 -5.67 21.55
N GLU A 72 -3.55 -4.91 21.52
CA GLU A 72 -2.96 -4.33 22.75
C GLU A 72 -3.17 -2.81 22.82
N SER A 73 -2.78 -2.09 21.78
CA SER A 73 -2.92 -0.63 21.71
C SER A 73 -3.05 -0.17 20.26
N ALA A 74 -3.60 1.00 20.06
CA ALA A 74 -3.57 1.74 18.81
C ALA A 74 -3.11 3.16 19.09
N GLU A 75 -2.10 3.61 18.34
CA GLU A 75 -1.51 4.94 18.49
C GLU A 75 -1.59 5.67 17.16
N PRO A 76 -1.98 6.95 17.14
CA PRO A 76 -1.94 7.75 15.92
C PRO A 76 -0.49 8.01 15.53
N GLU A 77 -0.18 7.95 14.24
CA GLU A 77 1.09 8.45 13.71
C GLU A 77 1.07 9.98 13.57
N GLU A 78 2.24 10.59 13.54
CA GLU A 78 2.37 12.03 13.32
C GLU A 78 1.77 12.45 11.98
N THR A 79 1.10 13.61 11.97
CA THR A 79 0.51 14.14 10.74
C THR A 79 1.60 14.64 9.80
N VAL A 80 1.60 14.14 8.59
CA VAL A 80 2.52 14.55 7.52
C VAL A 80 1.85 15.62 6.65
N THR A 81 2.54 16.74 6.45
CA THR A 81 2.13 17.75 5.47
C THR A 81 2.69 17.37 4.10
N VAL A 82 1.81 17.10 3.15
CA VAL A 82 2.20 16.78 1.77
C VAL A 82 2.19 18.03 0.90
N GLY A 83 3.17 18.11 -0.01
CA GLY A 83 3.27 19.15 -1.04
C GLY A 83 3.00 18.57 -2.43
N GLU A 84 3.28 19.35 -3.49
CA GLU A 84 3.09 18.89 -4.88
C GLU A 84 4.20 17.95 -5.38
N SER A 85 5.29 17.84 -4.66
CA SER A 85 6.40 16.93 -4.94
C SER A 85 6.78 16.22 -3.65
N MET A 86 6.52 14.93 -3.59
CA MET A 86 6.78 14.10 -2.40
C MET A 86 7.62 12.89 -2.76
N ARG A 87 8.62 12.61 -1.94
CA ARG A 87 9.41 11.39 -2.04
C ARG A 87 8.83 10.34 -1.13
N TYR A 88 8.48 9.19 -1.70
CA TYR A 88 7.85 8.09 -1.00
C TYR A 88 8.69 6.82 -1.00
N LEU A 89 8.43 6.01 0.02
CA LEU A 89 8.84 4.62 0.16
C LEU A 89 7.60 3.74 0.14
N CYS A 90 7.68 2.59 -0.52
CA CYS A 90 6.61 1.60 -0.46
C CYS A 90 6.71 0.81 0.84
N ILE A 91 5.76 0.99 1.75
CA ILE A 91 5.59 0.14 2.94
C ILE A 91 4.99 -1.21 2.54
N SER A 92 4.10 -1.20 1.57
CA SER A 92 3.61 -2.41 0.89
C SER A 92 3.69 -2.22 -0.63
N PRO A 93 3.76 -3.33 -1.41
CA PRO A 93 4.00 -3.22 -2.85
C PRO A 93 2.91 -2.46 -3.59
N LEU A 94 3.27 -1.63 -4.56
CA LEU A 94 2.34 -1.03 -5.52
C LEU A 94 1.87 -2.10 -6.51
N VAL A 95 0.58 -2.15 -6.80
CA VAL A 95 0.03 -3.02 -7.83
C VAL A 95 -0.61 -2.16 -8.92
N LEU A 96 -0.25 -2.47 -10.17
CA LEU A 96 -0.86 -1.89 -11.36
C LEU A 96 -1.59 -2.97 -12.13
N VAL A 97 -2.82 -2.65 -12.53
CA VAL A 97 -3.65 -3.55 -13.32
C VAL A 97 -4.15 -2.79 -14.53
N PRO A 98 -3.84 -3.23 -15.76
CA PRO A 98 -4.42 -2.64 -16.96
C PRO A 98 -5.95 -2.75 -16.98
N ALA A 99 -6.62 -1.88 -17.75
CA ALA A 99 -8.08 -1.84 -17.83
C ALA A 99 -8.72 -3.18 -18.27
N SER A 100 -8.01 -3.96 -19.09
CA SER A 100 -8.39 -5.33 -19.44
C SER A 100 -7.71 -6.35 -18.53
N PHE A 101 -8.21 -6.46 -17.28
CA PHE A 101 -7.63 -7.40 -16.32
C PHE A 101 -7.97 -8.85 -16.69
N ASN A 102 -6.94 -9.64 -16.89
CA ASN A 102 -6.99 -11.10 -16.93
C ASN A 102 -5.76 -11.64 -16.20
N ASP A 103 -5.69 -12.95 -15.93
CA ASP A 103 -4.58 -13.56 -15.20
C ASP A 103 -3.18 -13.27 -15.80
N GLU A 104 -3.10 -13.04 -17.11
CA GLU A 104 -1.84 -12.72 -17.76
C GLU A 104 -1.47 -11.23 -17.60
N SER A 105 -2.45 -10.33 -17.74
CA SER A 105 -2.23 -8.89 -17.61
C SER A 105 -1.84 -8.47 -16.20
N GLY A 106 -2.37 -9.14 -15.16
CA GLY A 106 -2.00 -8.89 -13.77
C GLY A 106 -0.53 -9.19 -13.46
N LYS A 107 0.09 -10.11 -14.20
CA LYS A 107 1.51 -10.50 -14.05
C LYS A 107 2.45 -9.72 -14.94
N ARG A 108 1.94 -8.92 -15.87
CA ARG A 108 2.75 -8.15 -16.81
C ARG A 108 3.73 -7.25 -16.05
N PHE A 109 4.99 -7.27 -16.47
CA PHE A 109 5.99 -6.32 -15.97
C PHE A 109 5.91 -5.02 -16.78
N ILE A 110 5.69 -3.92 -16.08
CA ILE A 110 5.71 -2.56 -16.61
C ILE A 110 6.91 -1.86 -15.99
N GLN A 111 7.76 -1.27 -16.82
CA GLN A 111 8.95 -0.58 -16.31
C GLN A 111 8.53 0.71 -15.56
N PRO A 112 9.01 0.92 -14.33
CA PRO A 112 8.63 2.10 -13.53
C PRO A 112 9.04 3.45 -14.13
N GLU A 113 10.02 3.44 -15.06
CA GLU A 113 10.50 4.63 -15.73
C GLU A 113 9.66 5.04 -16.96
N THR A 114 8.64 4.27 -17.32
CA THR A 114 7.79 4.54 -18.49
C THR A 114 6.59 5.41 -18.12
N ASP A 115 6.11 6.17 -19.10
CA ASP A 115 4.88 6.94 -18.97
C ASP A 115 3.68 6.03 -18.69
N GLU A 116 3.61 4.84 -19.30
CA GLU A 116 2.58 3.83 -19.04
C GLU A 116 2.43 3.52 -17.55
N PHE A 117 3.53 3.48 -16.80
CA PHE A 117 3.50 3.21 -15.36
C PHE A 117 2.80 4.35 -14.59
N SER A 118 3.12 5.60 -14.94
CA SER A 118 2.48 6.78 -14.34
C SER A 118 1.02 6.92 -14.76
N ASP A 119 0.72 6.68 -16.03
CA ASP A 119 -0.63 6.79 -16.59
C ASP A 119 -1.61 5.80 -15.92
N LEU A 120 -1.20 4.54 -15.75
CA LEU A 120 -2.02 3.54 -15.07
C LEU A 120 -2.26 3.88 -13.59
N LEU A 121 -1.27 4.47 -12.92
CA LEU A 121 -1.45 4.95 -11.54
C LEU A 121 -2.37 6.16 -11.48
N TYR A 122 -2.23 7.09 -12.42
CA TYR A 122 -3.09 8.26 -12.56
C TYR A 122 -4.54 7.84 -12.75
N ASP A 123 -4.83 7.02 -13.75
CA ASP A 123 -6.18 6.56 -14.06
C ASP A 123 -6.83 5.85 -12.87
N ASN A 124 -6.10 4.97 -12.21
CA ASN A 124 -6.57 4.31 -11.00
C ASN A 124 -6.84 5.31 -9.86
N THR A 125 -5.93 6.26 -9.64
CA THR A 125 -6.06 7.24 -8.56
C THR A 125 -7.26 8.14 -8.79
N ILE A 126 -7.43 8.71 -9.99
CA ILE A 126 -8.58 9.58 -10.33
C ILE A 126 -9.90 8.81 -10.23
N THR A 127 -9.95 7.59 -10.73
CA THR A 127 -11.16 6.73 -10.60
C THR A 127 -11.52 6.50 -9.13
N ARG A 128 -10.54 6.23 -8.27
CA ARG A 128 -10.78 6.06 -6.83
C ARG A 128 -11.21 7.36 -6.15
N MET A 129 -10.60 8.50 -6.53
CA MET A 129 -11.01 9.82 -6.03
C MET A 129 -12.44 10.16 -6.44
N GLU A 130 -12.84 9.86 -7.68
CA GLU A 130 -14.21 10.01 -8.17
C GLU A 130 -15.18 9.15 -7.36
N ASN A 131 -14.89 7.86 -7.21
CA ASN A 131 -15.72 6.91 -6.46
C ASN A 131 -15.84 7.29 -4.98
N SER A 132 -14.89 8.02 -4.41
CA SER A 132 -14.94 8.51 -3.04
C SER A 132 -16.05 9.55 -2.81
N GLY A 133 -16.54 10.20 -3.86
CA GLY A 133 -17.53 11.27 -3.79
C GLY A 133 -17.07 12.54 -3.06
N ARG A 134 -15.78 12.66 -2.75
CA ARG A 134 -15.23 13.80 -2.01
C ARG A 134 -14.78 14.97 -2.89
N PHE A 135 -14.70 14.75 -4.20
CA PHE A 135 -14.20 15.73 -5.18
C PHE A 135 -15.24 16.01 -6.23
N SER A 136 -15.40 17.28 -6.60
CA SER A 136 -16.27 17.66 -7.72
C SER A 136 -15.63 17.28 -9.07
N ALA A 137 -16.43 17.19 -10.12
CA ALA A 137 -15.93 16.93 -11.48
C ALA A 137 -14.94 17.98 -11.95
N GLU A 138 -15.14 19.26 -11.59
CA GLU A 138 -14.21 20.35 -11.91
C GLU A 138 -12.87 20.18 -11.18
N GLN A 139 -12.90 19.75 -9.90
CA GLN A 139 -11.67 19.47 -9.14
C GLN A 139 -10.91 18.32 -9.78
N LEU A 140 -11.57 17.19 -10.09
CA LEU A 140 -10.94 16.04 -10.73
C LEU A 140 -10.34 16.42 -12.09
N ALA A 141 -11.04 17.20 -12.90
CA ALA A 141 -10.54 17.68 -14.19
C ALA A 141 -9.29 18.58 -14.05
N SER A 142 -9.07 19.21 -12.91
CA SER A 142 -7.89 20.03 -12.64
C SER A 142 -6.65 19.21 -12.24
N PHE A 143 -6.80 17.94 -11.86
CA PHE A 143 -5.74 17.07 -11.35
C PHE A 143 -4.97 16.32 -12.46
N TYR A 144 -4.69 16.97 -13.57
CA TYR A 144 -4.03 16.35 -14.73
C TYR A 144 -2.50 16.23 -14.59
N LYS A 145 -1.89 16.90 -13.62
CA LYS A 145 -0.46 16.81 -13.37
C LYS A 145 -0.22 15.59 -12.47
N PHE A 146 0.34 14.53 -13.03
CA PHE A 146 0.68 13.33 -12.27
C PHE A 146 1.87 12.64 -12.92
N GLN A 147 2.96 12.49 -12.19
CA GLN A 147 4.11 11.74 -12.66
C GLN A 147 4.82 11.06 -11.50
N LEU A 148 5.05 9.77 -11.63
CA LEU A 148 5.90 9.01 -10.74
C LEU A 148 7.29 8.88 -11.36
N VAL A 149 8.30 9.33 -10.61
CA VAL A 149 9.71 9.21 -11.01
C VAL A 149 10.41 8.28 -10.03
N PRO A 150 10.80 7.05 -10.44
CA PRO A 150 11.49 6.11 -9.58
C PRO A 150 12.90 6.60 -9.22
N ASP A 151 13.40 6.17 -8.07
CA ASP A 151 14.79 6.42 -7.68
C ASP A 151 15.72 5.55 -8.54
N ARG A 152 16.40 6.18 -9.50
CA ARG A 152 17.28 5.51 -10.46
C ARG A 152 18.49 4.87 -9.80
N ASP A 153 19.07 5.54 -8.79
CA ASP A 153 20.23 5.01 -8.09
C ASP A 153 19.87 3.74 -7.32
N TYR A 154 18.68 3.71 -6.72
CA TYR A 154 18.14 2.51 -6.08
C TYR A 154 17.96 1.36 -7.10
N LEU A 155 17.32 1.62 -8.24
CA LEU A 155 17.11 0.61 -9.28
C LEU A 155 18.42 0.06 -9.84
N GLN A 156 19.42 0.91 -10.07
CA GLN A 156 20.74 0.49 -10.54
C GLN A 156 21.46 -0.39 -9.50
N ARG A 157 21.40 -0.03 -8.21
CA ARG A 157 21.99 -0.84 -7.13
C ARG A 157 21.34 -2.21 -7.02
N LEU A 158 20.00 -2.29 -7.14
CA LEU A 158 19.29 -3.56 -7.14
C LEU A 158 19.67 -4.43 -8.33
N GLN A 159 19.76 -3.85 -9.51
CA GLN A 159 20.19 -4.56 -10.73
C GLN A 159 21.60 -5.11 -10.58
N ALA A 160 22.54 -4.31 -10.07
CA ALA A 160 23.92 -4.72 -9.80
C ALA A 160 24.01 -5.86 -8.78
N SER A 161 23.13 -5.89 -7.79
CA SER A 161 23.06 -6.94 -6.76
C SER A 161 22.17 -8.14 -7.14
N HIS A 162 21.63 -8.19 -8.37
CA HIS A 162 20.68 -9.20 -8.83
C HIS A 162 19.40 -9.33 -7.98
N LYS A 163 19.05 -8.30 -7.21
CA LYS A 163 17.82 -8.23 -6.43
C LYS A 163 16.67 -7.73 -7.28
N LYS A 164 15.44 -8.07 -6.87
CA LYS A 164 14.22 -7.72 -7.61
C LYS A 164 13.36 -6.76 -6.78
N PHE A 165 12.95 -5.66 -7.38
CA PHE A 165 11.96 -4.71 -6.81
C PHE A 165 10.52 -5.03 -7.21
N ALA A 166 10.31 -6.03 -8.06
CA ALA A 166 8.98 -6.48 -8.48
C ALA A 166 8.85 -8.00 -8.27
N ARG A 167 7.71 -8.40 -7.69
CA ARG A 167 7.41 -9.82 -7.39
C ARG A 167 5.96 -10.13 -7.73
N ILE A 168 5.66 -11.41 -7.95
CA ILE A 168 4.28 -11.90 -8.12
C ILE A 168 3.70 -12.23 -6.75
N TYR A 169 2.49 -11.77 -6.52
CA TYR A 169 1.71 -12.01 -5.30
C TYR A 169 0.41 -12.72 -5.65
N PRO A 170 0.07 -13.81 -4.96
CA PRO A 170 -1.24 -14.41 -5.08
C PRO A 170 -2.29 -13.54 -4.36
N LEU A 171 -3.43 -13.35 -5.01
CA LEU A 171 -4.63 -12.74 -4.44
C LEU A 171 -5.76 -13.76 -4.48
N TYR A 172 -6.62 -13.67 -3.48
CA TYR A 172 -7.80 -14.52 -3.38
C TYR A 172 -9.02 -13.61 -3.34
N ASP A 173 -10.00 -13.93 -4.16
CA ASP A 173 -11.31 -13.32 -4.14
C ASP A 173 -12.34 -14.44 -4.11
N SER A 174 -12.92 -14.66 -2.92
CA SER A 174 -13.70 -15.87 -2.61
C SER A 174 -12.89 -17.14 -2.94
N ASP A 175 -13.29 -17.95 -3.90
CA ASP A 175 -12.62 -19.18 -4.31
C ASP A 175 -11.68 -19.00 -5.53
N ILE A 176 -11.59 -17.77 -6.06
CA ILE A 176 -10.78 -17.50 -7.24
C ILE A 176 -9.41 -17.00 -6.79
N LYS A 177 -8.36 -17.73 -7.20
CA LYS A 177 -6.98 -17.30 -7.07
C LYS A 177 -6.53 -16.62 -8.36
N TYR A 178 -5.99 -15.43 -8.26
CA TYR A 178 -5.27 -14.75 -9.35
C TYR A 178 -3.95 -14.19 -8.84
N GLU A 179 -3.08 -13.82 -9.76
CA GLU A 179 -1.74 -13.36 -9.44
C GLU A 179 -1.53 -11.95 -9.99
N VAL A 180 -0.92 -11.09 -9.17
CA VAL A 180 -0.60 -9.72 -9.54
C VAL A 180 0.87 -9.43 -9.34
N ARG A 181 1.40 -8.51 -10.12
CA ARG A 181 2.75 -8.01 -9.92
C ARG A 181 2.72 -6.80 -8.99
N GLY A 182 3.44 -6.90 -7.89
CA GLY A 182 3.67 -5.80 -6.97
C GLY A 182 5.08 -5.25 -7.10
N TYR A 183 5.23 -3.94 -6.97
CA TYR A 183 6.47 -3.18 -7.08
C TYR A 183 6.81 -2.53 -5.76
N THR A 184 8.06 -2.70 -5.30
CA THR A 184 8.57 -2.08 -4.08
C THR A 184 9.81 -1.28 -4.43
N LEU A 185 9.68 0.04 -4.47
CA LEU A 185 10.76 0.96 -4.83
C LEU A 185 10.51 2.35 -4.22
N PRO A 186 11.57 3.10 -3.90
CA PRO A 186 11.45 4.53 -3.60
C PRO A 186 11.22 5.32 -4.90
N PHE A 187 10.40 6.37 -4.80
CA PHE A 187 10.07 7.23 -5.94
C PHE A 187 9.70 8.65 -5.48
N THR A 188 9.72 9.57 -6.41
CA THR A 188 9.12 10.90 -6.23
C THR A 188 7.81 10.95 -7.02
N LEU A 189 6.72 11.35 -6.36
CA LEU A 189 5.45 11.62 -7.00
C LEU A 189 5.28 13.14 -7.16
N PHE A 190 5.06 13.58 -8.38
CA PHE A 190 4.66 14.93 -8.73
C PHE A 190 3.16 14.92 -9.02
N ALA A 191 2.37 15.54 -8.15
CA ALA A 191 0.91 15.61 -8.28
C ALA A 191 0.36 16.77 -7.44
N PRO A 192 -0.85 17.31 -7.75
CA PRO A 192 -1.51 18.30 -6.92
C PRO A 192 -1.65 17.82 -5.47
N GLN A 193 -1.57 18.74 -4.51
CA GLN A 193 -1.63 18.43 -3.09
C GLN A 193 -2.84 17.55 -2.69
N PRO A 194 -4.08 17.75 -3.20
CA PRO A 194 -5.20 16.88 -2.88
C PRO A 194 -5.01 15.43 -3.34
N VAL A 195 -4.32 15.22 -4.47
CA VAL A 195 -3.96 13.90 -4.98
C VAL A 195 -2.89 13.27 -4.08
N GLN A 196 -1.87 14.02 -3.70
CA GLN A 196 -0.84 13.56 -2.74
C GLN A 196 -1.45 13.12 -1.42
N GLN A 197 -2.36 13.94 -0.87
CA GLN A 197 -3.06 13.62 0.38
C GLN A 197 -3.90 12.34 0.23
N PHE A 198 -4.62 12.22 -0.89
CA PHE A 198 -5.45 11.05 -1.14
C PHE A 198 -4.63 9.76 -1.20
N VAL A 199 -3.53 9.74 -1.94
CA VAL A 199 -2.70 8.54 -2.07
C VAL A 199 -1.93 8.21 -0.79
N TYR A 200 -1.56 9.20 0.00
CA TYR A 200 -0.91 8.99 1.29
C TYR A 200 -1.87 8.34 2.30
N GLU A 201 -3.12 8.83 2.37
CA GLU A 201 -4.13 8.32 3.30
C GLU A 201 -4.75 6.97 2.88
N ASN A 202 -4.95 6.76 1.56
CA ASN A 202 -5.73 5.62 1.06
C ASN A 202 -4.90 4.63 0.22
N GLY A 203 -3.58 4.88 0.12
CA GLY A 203 -2.65 4.08 -0.69
C GLY A 203 -2.68 4.40 -2.18
N LEU A 204 -1.62 4.00 -2.89
CA LEU A 204 -1.41 4.22 -4.32
C LEU A 204 -1.54 2.90 -5.09
N GLY A 205 -2.24 2.94 -6.24
CA GLY A 205 -2.46 1.79 -7.11
C GLY A 205 -3.64 0.91 -6.72
N HIS A 206 -3.68 -0.30 -7.25
CA HIS A 206 -4.79 -1.23 -7.07
C HIS A 206 -4.69 -2.05 -5.78
N PHE A 207 -5.83 -2.55 -5.30
CA PHE A 207 -5.95 -3.47 -4.17
C PHE A 207 -5.42 -2.93 -2.84
N THR A 208 -5.51 -1.63 -2.59
CA THR A 208 -5.05 -1.01 -1.34
C THR A 208 -5.74 -1.62 -0.12
N HIS A 209 -7.04 -1.91 -0.22
CA HIS A 209 -7.84 -2.60 0.79
C HIS A 209 -7.44 -4.07 1.01
N LYS A 210 -6.55 -4.63 0.18
CA LYS A 210 -5.95 -5.96 0.34
C LYS A 210 -4.48 -5.90 0.82
N GLY A 211 -4.03 -4.73 1.32
CA GLY A 211 -2.69 -4.53 1.89
C GLY A 211 -1.61 -4.18 0.89
N PHE A 212 -1.99 -3.57 -0.24
CA PHE A 212 -1.07 -3.05 -1.25
C PHE A 212 -1.03 -1.53 -1.26
N GLY A 213 0.04 -0.97 -1.83
CA GLY A 213 0.13 0.45 -2.12
C GLY A 213 0.28 1.39 -0.92
N MET A 214 0.59 0.88 0.27
CA MET A 214 0.86 1.74 1.41
C MET A 214 2.19 2.46 1.26
N LEU A 215 2.17 3.77 1.49
CA LEU A 215 3.29 4.67 1.34
C LEU A 215 3.74 5.24 2.68
N ASP A 216 5.03 5.54 2.77
CA ASP A 216 5.61 6.38 3.82
C ASP A 216 6.45 7.49 3.17
N VAL A 217 6.60 8.62 3.85
CA VAL A 217 7.42 9.72 3.36
C VAL A 217 8.89 9.41 3.60
N ALA A 218 9.68 9.45 2.55
CA ALA A 218 11.11 9.27 2.64
C ALA A 218 11.77 10.48 3.34
N GLN A 219 12.00 10.36 4.64
CA GLN A 219 12.90 11.27 5.34
C GLN A 219 14.36 10.94 4.97
N ALA A 220 15.25 11.92 5.02
CA ALA A 220 16.66 11.73 4.67
C ALA A 220 17.34 10.59 5.48
N SER A 221 16.81 10.25 6.66
CA SER A 221 17.25 9.14 7.51
C SER A 221 16.57 7.79 7.17
N GLY A 222 15.40 7.78 6.53
CA GLY A 222 14.64 6.55 6.26
C GLY A 222 15.23 5.68 5.16
N ILE A 223 15.94 6.29 4.21
CA ILE A 223 16.60 5.57 3.11
C ILE A 223 17.68 4.62 3.63
N LYS A 224 18.46 5.06 4.64
CA LYS A 224 19.46 4.21 5.30
C LYS A 224 18.86 3.02 6.04
N LYS A 225 17.63 3.15 6.54
CA LYS A 225 16.94 2.09 7.30
C LYS A 225 16.42 0.98 6.38
N LEU A 226 15.87 1.31 5.20
CA LEU A 226 15.49 0.32 4.20
C LEU A 226 16.70 -0.47 3.67
N GLU A 227 17.84 0.21 3.44
CA GLU A 227 19.07 -0.45 3.02
C GLU A 227 19.57 -1.47 4.07
N SER A 228 19.34 -1.22 5.36
CA SER A 228 19.73 -2.15 6.44
C SER A 228 18.70 -3.29 6.63
N GLU A 229 17.45 -3.07 6.41
CA GLU A 229 16.41 -4.11 6.52
C GLU A 229 16.44 -5.07 5.32
N GLU A 230 16.69 -4.58 4.10
CA GLU A 230 16.83 -5.44 2.92
C GLU A 230 18.07 -6.34 2.97
N LEU A 231 19.14 -5.92 3.67
CA LEU A 231 20.32 -6.76 3.90
C LEU A 231 20.06 -7.95 4.85
N ASN A 232 19.01 -7.87 5.68
CA ASN A 232 18.63 -8.95 6.60
C ASN A 232 17.63 -9.97 6.00
N TYR A 233 17.11 -9.73 4.79
CA TYR A 233 16.18 -10.62 4.09
C TYR A 233 16.81 -11.35 2.89
N ALA A 234 18.14 -11.31 2.76
CA ALA A 234 18.91 -12.00 1.71
C ALA A 234 19.31 -13.43 2.10
#